data_102264a77a365814559c8d46907753a4
#
_entry.id   102264a77a365814559c8d46907753a4
#
_cell.length_a   1.000
_cell.length_b   1.000
_cell.length_c   1.000
_cell.angle_alpha   90.00
_cell.angle_beta   90.00
_cell.angle_gamma   90.00
#
_symmetry.space_group_name_H-M   'P 1'
#
loop_
_entity.id
_entity.type
_entity.pdbx_description
1 polymer ?
#
loop_
_entity_poly.entity_id
_entity_poly.type
_entity_poly.pdbx_seq_one_letter_code
_entity_poly.pdbx_strand_id
1 'polypeptide(L)'
;LHVYAALRAAEQWLGAVDFTDPATAKKALLERFDGWDDSLTALIAEADGALVPRAIHALPVGHRWDRVPGVTLVGDAAHLMSPFAGEGANLAMLDGAELGQALAADPDDVERALAAYEAALFPRSAEMAAGSAAGLDQCFAEDAPRGLVQMFAADVHA
;
A
#
# COMPACT_ATOMS: atom_id res chain seq x y z
N LEU A 1 8.12 1.21 -20.53
CA LEU A 1 8.50 0.64 -19.23
C LEU A 1 8.14 1.63 -18.13
N HIS A 2 7.44 1.17 -17.08
CA HIS A 2 7.23 1.97 -15.87
C HIS A 2 8.26 1.54 -14.82
N VAL A 3 8.90 2.54 -14.18
CA VAL A 3 9.87 2.33 -13.11
C VAL A 3 9.28 2.88 -11.81
N TYR A 4 9.26 2.05 -10.79
CA TYR A 4 8.89 2.45 -9.43
C TYR A 4 10.14 2.36 -8.56
N ALA A 5 10.64 3.51 -8.12
CA ALA A 5 11.72 3.59 -7.14
C ALA A 5 11.12 3.86 -5.76
N ALA A 6 11.19 2.88 -4.88
CA ALA A 6 10.71 3.01 -3.50
C ALA A 6 11.90 3.23 -2.56
N LEU A 7 11.75 4.18 -1.65
CA LEU A 7 12.80 4.47 -0.66
C LEU A 7 12.19 4.88 0.69
N ARG A 8 12.90 4.57 1.76
CA ARG A 8 12.60 5.12 3.09
C ARG A 8 13.37 6.42 3.26
N ALA A 9 12.69 7.53 3.41
CA ALA A 9 13.26 8.85 3.57
C ALA A 9 12.53 9.64 4.65
N ALA A 10 13.20 10.63 5.22
CA ALA A 10 12.52 11.60 6.10
C ALA A 10 11.49 12.41 5.28
N GLU A 11 10.34 12.73 5.86
CA GLU A 11 9.27 13.49 5.22
C GLU A 11 9.78 14.82 4.64
N GLN A 12 10.68 15.48 5.37
CA GLN A 12 11.29 16.75 4.96
C GLN A 12 12.09 16.63 3.65
N TRP A 13 12.65 15.44 3.36
CA TRP A 13 13.39 15.23 2.11
C TRP A 13 12.44 15.31 0.91
N LEU A 14 11.27 14.69 1.00
CA LEU A 14 10.27 14.71 -0.06
C LEU A 14 9.81 16.15 -0.35
N GLY A 15 9.60 16.95 0.69
CA GLY A 15 9.21 18.37 0.57
C GLY A 15 10.34 19.31 0.09
N ALA A 16 11.60 18.88 0.19
CA ALA A 16 12.77 19.70 -0.22
C ALA A 16 13.18 19.50 -1.68
N VAL A 17 12.70 18.44 -2.36
CA VAL A 17 13.03 18.16 -3.75
C VAL A 17 12.02 18.82 -4.68
N ASP A 18 12.51 19.59 -5.64
CA ASP A 18 11.67 20.16 -6.71
C ASP A 18 11.39 19.08 -7.77
N PHE A 19 10.23 18.44 -7.68
CA PHE A 19 9.79 17.44 -8.66
C PHE A 19 9.20 18.06 -9.94
N THR A 20 9.07 19.39 -10.02
CA THR A 20 8.64 20.07 -11.26
C THR A 20 9.78 20.22 -12.25
N ASP A 21 11.03 20.18 -11.77
CA ASP A 21 12.22 20.09 -12.60
C ASP A 21 12.76 18.64 -12.65
N PRO A 22 12.57 17.92 -13.78
CA PRO A 22 12.99 16.53 -13.91
C PRO A 22 14.50 16.30 -13.67
N ALA A 23 15.36 17.27 -14.03
CA ALA A 23 16.80 17.14 -13.86
C ALA A 23 17.18 17.18 -12.37
N THR A 24 16.62 18.13 -11.64
CA THR A 24 16.81 18.26 -10.18
C THR A 24 16.25 17.04 -9.44
N ALA A 25 15.06 16.60 -9.81
CA ALA A 25 14.42 15.44 -9.19
C ALA A 25 15.21 14.14 -9.42
N LYS A 26 15.69 13.88 -10.65
CA LYS A 26 16.54 12.74 -10.98
C LYS A 26 17.84 12.75 -10.19
N LYS A 27 18.51 13.90 -10.14
CA LYS A 27 19.75 14.06 -9.38
C LYS A 27 19.53 13.73 -7.90
N ALA A 28 18.52 14.33 -7.28
CA ALA A 28 18.20 14.10 -5.87
C ALA A 28 17.83 12.63 -5.58
N LEU A 29 17.17 11.96 -6.54
CA LEU A 29 16.84 10.55 -6.40
C LEU A 29 18.08 9.67 -6.57
N LEU A 30 18.93 9.91 -7.57
CA LEU A 30 20.15 9.14 -7.81
C LEU A 30 21.14 9.23 -6.64
N GLU A 31 21.22 10.37 -5.95
CA GLU A 31 22.03 10.52 -4.74
C GLU A 31 21.61 9.55 -3.60
N ARG A 32 20.35 9.07 -3.61
CA ARG A 32 19.85 8.07 -2.65
C ARG A 32 20.24 6.63 -3.02
N PHE A 33 20.67 6.41 -4.24
CA PHE A 33 21.09 5.12 -4.79
C PHE A 33 22.61 5.12 -5.11
N ASP A 34 23.36 6.01 -4.46
CA ASP A 34 24.83 6.05 -4.62
C ASP A 34 25.44 4.70 -4.24
N GLY A 35 26.36 4.22 -5.08
CA GLY A 35 26.99 2.90 -4.92
C GLY A 35 26.16 1.70 -5.41
N TRP A 36 24.97 1.93 -5.96
CA TRP A 36 24.22 0.88 -6.63
C TRP A 36 24.79 0.60 -8.02
N ASP A 37 24.55 -0.61 -8.54
CA ASP A 37 24.97 -1.01 -9.89
C ASP A 37 24.43 -0.06 -10.97
N ASP A 38 25.27 0.25 -11.95
CA ASP A 38 24.94 1.19 -13.03
C ASP A 38 23.70 0.75 -13.82
N SER A 39 23.45 -0.57 -13.97
CA SER A 39 22.27 -1.07 -14.67
C SER A 39 20.95 -0.75 -13.94
N LEU A 40 21.00 -0.58 -12.62
CA LEU A 40 19.83 -0.21 -11.81
C LEU A 40 19.65 1.31 -11.79
N THR A 41 20.71 2.07 -11.62
CA THR A 41 20.64 3.54 -11.61
C THR A 41 20.30 4.09 -12.99
N ALA A 42 20.66 3.42 -14.08
CA ALA A 42 20.25 3.75 -15.44
C ALA A 42 18.71 3.77 -15.62
N LEU A 43 17.98 2.94 -14.90
CA LEU A 43 16.50 2.95 -14.93
C LEU A 43 15.92 4.30 -14.51
N ILE A 44 16.59 5.01 -13.62
CA ILE A 44 16.22 6.35 -13.17
C ILE A 44 16.81 7.41 -14.09
N ALA A 45 18.09 7.30 -14.40
CA ALA A 45 18.83 8.30 -15.17
C ALA A 45 18.28 8.47 -16.58
N GLU A 46 17.94 7.35 -17.25
CA GLU A 46 17.47 7.32 -18.64
C GLU A 46 15.94 7.43 -18.76
N ALA A 47 15.19 7.50 -17.63
CA ALA A 47 13.75 7.71 -17.69
C ALA A 47 13.42 8.99 -18.46
N ASP A 48 12.53 8.93 -19.43
CA ASP A 48 12.14 10.06 -20.30
C ASP A 48 10.94 10.86 -19.74
N GLY A 49 10.27 10.34 -18.72
CA GLY A 49 9.12 10.96 -18.08
C GLY A 49 9.44 11.80 -16.85
N ALA A 50 8.44 12.56 -16.40
CA ALA A 50 8.51 13.26 -15.13
C ALA A 50 8.51 12.26 -13.97
N LEU A 51 9.30 12.55 -12.93
CA LEU A 51 9.24 11.82 -11.67
C LEU A 51 8.03 12.28 -10.86
N VAL A 52 7.16 11.35 -10.52
CA VAL A 52 5.94 11.63 -9.74
C VAL A 52 6.14 11.12 -8.31
N PRO A 53 6.35 12.00 -7.32
CA PRO A 53 6.50 11.60 -5.94
C PRO A 53 5.16 11.09 -5.39
N ARG A 54 5.20 10.00 -4.65
CA ARG A 54 4.03 9.43 -3.96
C ARG A 54 4.42 8.99 -2.57
N ALA A 55 3.96 9.71 -1.56
CA ALA A 55 4.05 9.24 -0.19
C ALA A 55 3.12 8.03 0.00
N ILE A 56 3.61 7.02 0.69
CA ILE A 56 2.81 5.84 1.07
C ILE A 56 2.21 6.12 2.44
N HIS A 57 0.89 6.02 2.51
CA HIS A 57 0.12 6.18 3.74
C HIS A 57 -0.59 4.87 4.08
N ALA A 58 -0.83 4.67 5.36
CA ALA A 58 -1.63 3.56 5.86
C ALA A 58 -2.40 4.00 7.10
N LEU A 59 -3.58 3.42 7.29
CA LEU A 59 -4.28 3.46 8.57
C LEU A 59 -3.61 2.50 9.56
N PRO A 60 -3.77 2.70 10.86
CA PRO A 60 -3.26 1.76 11.86
C PRO A 60 -3.80 0.33 11.62
N VAL A 61 -2.95 -0.67 11.82
CA VAL A 61 -3.38 -2.07 11.78
C VAL A 61 -4.50 -2.28 12.79
N GLY A 62 -5.60 -2.88 12.34
CA GLY A 62 -6.80 -3.07 13.16
C GLY A 62 -7.65 -1.81 13.33
N HIS A 63 -7.49 -0.84 12.42
CA HIS A 63 -8.35 0.35 12.38
C HIS A 63 -9.84 -0.05 12.43
N ARG A 64 -10.59 0.64 13.26
CA ARG A 64 -12.03 0.47 13.46
C ARG A 64 -12.69 1.80 13.75
N TRP A 65 -13.99 1.84 13.57
CA TRP A 65 -14.84 2.98 13.93
C TRP A 65 -16.06 2.50 14.70
N ASP A 66 -16.65 3.40 15.47
CA ASP A 66 -17.93 3.15 16.13
C ASP A 66 -19.08 3.25 15.11
N ARG A 67 -20.09 2.39 15.26
CA ARG A 67 -21.25 2.40 14.38
C ARG A 67 -21.91 3.79 14.34
N VAL A 68 -22.09 4.30 13.13
CA VAL A 68 -22.87 5.50 12.83
C VAL A 68 -24.09 5.09 12.03
N PRO A 69 -25.33 5.32 12.50
CA PRO A 69 -26.54 4.92 11.78
C PRO A 69 -26.56 5.44 10.36
N GLY A 70 -26.87 4.54 9.41
CA GLY A 70 -26.95 4.85 7.97
C GLY A 70 -25.61 5.08 7.26
N VAL A 71 -24.46 4.91 7.94
CA VAL A 71 -23.13 5.18 7.36
C VAL A 71 -22.20 4.00 7.59
N THR A 72 -21.41 3.66 6.57
CA THR A 72 -20.24 2.75 6.69
C THR A 72 -19.13 3.19 5.74
N LEU A 73 -17.95 2.59 5.87
CA LEU A 73 -16.78 2.85 5.02
C LEU A 73 -16.45 1.61 4.19
N VAL A 74 -15.86 1.84 3.02
CA VAL A 74 -15.39 0.80 2.10
C VAL A 74 -14.02 1.18 1.53
N GLY A 75 -13.24 0.21 1.11
CA GLY A 75 -11.97 0.42 0.43
C GLY A 75 -10.96 1.21 1.27
N ASP A 76 -10.23 2.11 0.64
CA ASP A 76 -9.17 2.90 1.29
C ASP A 76 -9.67 3.73 2.48
N ALA A 77 -10.93 4.17 2.47
CA ALA A 77 -11.51 4.87 3.62
C ALA A 77 -11.63 3.97 4.86
N ALA A 78 -11.81 2.67 4.66
CA ALA A 78 -11.93 1.68 5.73
C ALA A 78 -10.59 1.09 6.15
N HIS A 79 -9.67 0.84 5.19
CA HIS A 79 -8.49 0.01 5.44
C HIS A 79 -7.29 0.38 4.55
N LEU A 80 -7.05 1.67 4.29
CA LEU A 80 -5.85 2.10 3.55
C LEU A 80 -4.60 1.42 4.13
N MET A 81 -3.87 0.74 3.28
CA MET A 81 -2.63 0.04 3.63
C MET A 81 -1.55 0.27 2.58
N SER A 82 -0.30 -0.06 2.91
CA SER A 82 0.79 0.01 1.95
C SER A 82 0.57 -0.98 0.79
N PRO A 83 1.16 -0.76 -0.40
CA PRO A 83 0.96 -1.64 -1.56
C PRO A 83 1.74 -2.97 -1.47
N PHE A 84 2.49 -3.23 -0.39
CA PHE A 84 3.46 -4.33 -0.31
C PHE A 84 2.84 -5.72 -0.10
N ALA A 85 1.52 -5.82 0.10
CA ALA A 85 0.79 -7.09 0.00
C ALA A 85 -0.03 -7.21 -1.30
N GLY A 86 -0.24 -6.11 -2.05
CA GLY A 86 -1.01 -6.11 -3.29
C GLY A 86 -2.52 -6.26 -3.12
N GLU A 87 -3.06 -6.16 -1.89
CA GLU A 87 -4.44 -6.55 -1.57
C GLU A 87 -5.45 -5.40 -1.56
N GLY A 88 -5.02 -4.14 -1.52
CA GLY A 88 -5.92 -3.00 -1.31
C GLY A 88 -7.09 -2.93 -2.30
N ALA A 89 -6.81 -3.07 -3.60
CA ALA A 89 -7.84 -3.02 -4.64
C ALA A 89 -8.79 -4.24 -4.58
N ASN A 90 -8.26 -5.43 -4.29
CA ASN A 90 -9.05 -6.65 -4.15
C ASN A 90 -10.02 -6.55 -2.96
N LEU A 91 -9.54 -6.03 -1.82
CA LEU A 91 -10.37 -5.78 -0.65
C LEU A 91 -11.46 -4.76 -0.94
N ALA A 92 -11.15 -3.66 -1.63
CA ALA A 92 -12.15 -2.65 -1.98
C ALA A 92 -13.28 -3.22 -2.87
N MET A 93 -12.93 -4.09 -3.83
CA MET A 93 -13.94 -4.79 -4.64
C MET A 93 -14.77 -5.78 -3.81
N LEU A 94 -14.13 -6.52 -2.90
CA LEU A 94 -14.80 -7.44 -2.00
C LEU A 94 -15.76 -6.70 -1.05
N ASP A 95 -15.34 -5.57 -0.50
CA ASP A 95 -16.20 -4.72 0.34
C ASP A 95 -17.48 -4.31 -0.38
N GLY A 96 -17.36 -3.85 -1.63
CA GLY A 96 -18.52 -3.48 -2.44
C GLY A 96 -19.48 -4.66 -2.66
N ALA A 97 -18.92 -5.85 -2.92
CA ALA A 97 -19.71 -7.06 -3.13
C ALA A 97 -20.42 -7.51 -1.84
N GLU A 98 -19.70 -7.58 -0.71
CA GLU A 98 -20.25 -8.01 0.58
C GLU A 98 -21.28 -7.03 1.13
N LEU A 99 -21.01 -5.72 1.02
CA LEU A 99 -21.95 -4.69 1.41
C LEU A 99 -23.24 -4.79 0.59
N GLY A 100 -23.10 -4.96 -0.73
CA GLY A 100 -24.27 -5.14 -1.61
C GLY A 100 -25.08 -6.38 -1.27
N GLN A 101 -24.42 -7.49 -0.95
CA GLN A 101 -25.08 -8.74 -0.51
C GLN A 101 -25.76 -8.58 0.84
N ALA A 102 -25.13 -7.93 1.81
CA ALA A 102 -25.71 -7.68 3.12
C ALA A 102 -26.98 -6.83 3.03
N LEU A 103 -26.96 -5.75 2.25
CA LEU A 103 -28.12 -4.90 2.01
C LEU A 103 -29.25 -5.63 1.27
N ALA A 104 -28.91 -6.49 0.31
CA ALA A 104 -29.90 -7.29 -0.43
C ALA A 104 -30.55 -8.38 0.44
N ALA A 105 -29.80 -8.94 1.40
CA ALA A 105 -30.31 -9.94 2.33
C ALA A 105 -31.25 -9.35 3.39
N ASP A 106 -31.05 -8.09 3.77
CA ASP A 106 -31.81 -7.41 4.82
C ASP A 106 -32.33 -6.04 4.33
N PRO A 107 -33.20 -6.01 3.31
CA PRO A 107 -33.65 -4.76 2.68
C PRO A 107 -34.49 -3.88 3.62
N ASP A 108 -35.14 -4.47 4.62
CA ASP A 108 -35.98 -3.77 5.59
C ASP A 108 -35.22 -3.34 6.86
N ASP A 109 -33.97 -3.79 7.04
CA ASP A 109 -33.15 -3.46 8.19
C ASP A 109 -31.70 -3.15 7.78
N VAL A 110 -31.51 -1.97 7.22
CA VAL A 110 -30.21 -1.46 6.77
C VAL A 110 -29.17 -1.47 7.89
N GLU A 111 -29.57 -1.14 9.13
CA GLU A 111 -28.64 -1.09 10.26
C GLU A 111 -28.08 -2.46 10.59
N ARG A 112 -28.89 -3.51 10.52
CA ARG A 112 -28.44 -4.88 10.70
C ARG A 112 -27.49 -5.30 9.59
N ALA A 113 -27.80 -4.95 8.34
CA ALA A 113 -26.95 -5.23 7.19
C ALA A 113 -25.56 -4.56 7.33
N LEU A 114 -25.53 -3.28 7.69
CA LEU A 114 -24.28 -2.54 7.89
C LEU A 114 -23.46 -3.09 9.06
N ALA A 115 -24.09 -3.44 10.17
CA ALA A 115 -23.43 -4.05 11.32
C ALA A 115 -22.80 -5.40 10.97
N ALA A 116 -23.53 -6.25 10.22
CA ALA A 116 -23.02 -7.55 9.77
C ALA A 116 -21.81 -7.38 8.82
N TYR A 117 -21.88 -6.45 7.88
CA TYR A 117 -20.78 -6.11 6.98
C TYR A 117 -19.53 -5.67 7.75
N GLU A 118 -19.66 -4.71 8.68
CA GLU A 118 -18.53 -4.20 9.46
C GLU A 118 -17.92 -5.30 10.36
N ALA A 119 -18.74 -6.17 10.93
CA ALA A 119 -18.26 -7.30 11.73
C ALA A 119 -17.39 -8.27 10.92
N ALA A 120 -17.68 -8.47 9.64
CA ALA A 120 -16.88 -9.28 8.72
C ALA A 120 -15.64 -8.54 8.21
N LEU A 121 -15.76 -7.24 7.92
CA LEU A 121 -14.69 -6.40 7.39
C LEU A 121 -13.54 -6.25 8.38
N PHE A 122 -13.81 -5.92 9.64
CA PHE A 122 -12.76 -5.55 10.61
C PHE A 122 -11.68 -6.62 10.82
N PRO A 123 -11.97 -7.90 11.06
CA PRO A 123 -10.92 -8.90 11.23
C PRO A 123 -10.12 -9.12 9.95
N ARG A 124 -10.81 -9.19 8.79
CA ARG A 124 -10.17 -9.38 7.49
C ARG A 124 -9.23 -8.23 7.14
N SER A 125 -9.68 -7.00 7.25
CA SER A 125 -8.86 -5.83 6.94
C SER A 125 -7.67 -5.69 7.90
N ALA A 126 -7.82 -6.06 9.17
CA ALA A 126 -6.74 -6.08 10.14
C ALA A 126 -5.64 -7.09 9.76
N GLU A 127 -6.02 -8.29 9.32
CA GLU A 127 -5.09 -9.32 8.86
C GLU A 127 -4.32 -8.86 7.62
N MET A 128 -5.02 -8.34 6.61
CA MET A 128 -4.40 -7.86 5.38
C MET A 128 -3.50 -6.64 5.62
N ALA A 129 -3.90 -5.71 6.48
CA ALA A 129 -3.08 -4.57 6.86
C ALA A 129 -1.80 -5.01 7.61
N ALA A 130 -1.89 -6.02 8.48
CA ALA A 130 -0.73 -6.58 9.15
C ALA A 130 0.24 -7.23 8.15
N GLY A 131 -0.26 -8.02 7.20
CA GLY A 131 0.54 -8.59 6.11
C GLY A 131 1.23 -7.53 5.25
N SER A 132 0.51 -6.46 4.92
CA SER A 132 1.06 -5.34 4.15
C SER A 132 2.14 -4.58 4.92
N ALA A 133 1.97 -4.36 6.22
CA ALA A 133 2.98 -3.75 7.08
C ALA A 133 4.24 -4.63 7.18
N ALA A 134 4.07 -5.94 7.37
CA ALA A 134 5.18 -6.88 7.40
C ALA A 134 5.96 -6.93 6.06
N GLY A 135 5.24 -6.90 4.92
CA GLY A 135 5.85 -6.81 3.60
C GLY A 135 6.67 -5.54 3.40
N LEU A 136 6.15 -4.40 3.85
CA LEU A 136 6.88 -3.13 3.85
C LEU A 136 8.16 -3.23 4.70
N ASP A 137 8.06 -3.74 5.93
CA ASP A 137 9.21 -3.86 6.82
C ASP A 137 10.27 -4.81 6.25
N GLN A 138 9.85 -5.90 5.62
CA GLN A 138 10.76 -6.84 4.96
C GLN A 138 11.50 -6.21 3.76
N CYS A 139 10.82 -5.41 2.95
CA CYS A 139 11.43 -4.73 1.80
C CYS A 139 12.48 -3.69 2.23
N PHE A 140 12.32 -3.08 3.41
CA PHE A 140 13.20 -2.04 3.93
C PHE A 140 13.95 -2.46 5.20
N ALA A 141 14.12 -3.76 5.42
CA ALA A 141 14.95 -4.30 6.49
C ALA A 141 16.43 -3.93 6.29
N GLU A 142 17.20 -3.89 7.37
CA GLU A 142 18.65 -3.57 7.32
C GLU A 142 19.45 -4.58 6.47
N ASP A 143 18.98 -5.82 6.40
CA ASP A 143 19.59 -6.89 5.61
C ASP A 143 18.89 -7.16 4.27
N ALA A 144 18.00 -6.27 3.84
CA ALA A 144 17.37 -6.39 2.53
C ALA A 144 18.43 -6.47 1.41
N PRO A 145 18.22 -7.30 0.38
CA PRO A 145 17.01 -8.08 0.04
C PRO A 145 16.99 -9.51 0.58
N ARG A 146 17.83 -9.87 1.57
CA ARG A 146 18.03 -11.27 2.02
C ARG A 146 16.72 -11.97 2.40
N GLY A 147 15.84 -11.33 3.15
CA GLY A 147 14.54 -11.88 3.54
C GLY A 147 13.65 -12.19 2.34
N LEU A 148 13.61 -11.30 1.35
CA LEU A 148 12.86 -11.52 0.11
C LEU A 148 13.42 -12.68 -0.71
N VAL A 149 14.74 -12.75 -0.85
CA VAL A 149 15.40 -13.86 -1.58
C VAL A 149 15.08 -15.20 -0.92
N GLN A 150 15.10 -15.29 0.42
CA GLN A 150 14.74 -16.51 1.14
C GLN A 150 13.28 -16.90 0.94
N MET A 151 12.35 -15.93 0.98
CA MET A 151 10.93 -16.15 0.73
C MET A 151 10.69 -16.76 -0.65
N PHE A 152 11.22 -16.14 -1.70
CA PHE A 152 11.06 -16.65 -3.07
C PHE A 152 11.79 -17.97 -3.32
N ALA A 153 12.91 -18.24 -2.63
CA ALA A 153 13.61 -19.52 -2.75
C ALA A 153 12.82 -20.68 -2.10
N ALA A 154 12.04 -20.41 -1.06
CA ALA A 154 11.19 -21.42 -0.42
C ALA A 154 10.01 -21.82 -1.30
N ASP A 155 9.41 -20.87 -2.02
CA ASP A 155 8.25 -21.12 -2.90
C ASP A 155 8.60 -21.94 -4.17
N VAL A 156 9.89 -21.95 -4.59
CA VAL A 156 10.33 -22.72 -5.77
C VAL A 156 10.42 -24.22 -5.46
N HIS A 157 10.36 -24.63 -4.20
CA HIS A 157 10.51 -26.03 -3.78
C HIS A 157 9.22 -26.62 -3.19
N ALA A 158 8.11 -25.88 -3.23
CA ALA A 158 6.78 -26.34 -2.82
C ALA A 158 5.90 -26.67 -4.03
#